data_8726df9d31431e7f4f4547a47b05feb3
#
_entry.id   8726df9d31431e7f4f4547a47b05feb3
#
_cell.length_a   1.000
_cell.length_b   1.000
_cell.length_c   1.000
_cell.angle_alpha   90.00
_cell.angle_beta   90.00
_cell.angle_gamma   90.00
#
_symmetry.space_group_name_H-M   'P 1'
#
loop_
_entity.id
_entity.type
_entity.pdbx_description
1 polymer ?
#
loop_
_entity_poly.entity_id
_entity_poly.type
_entity_poly.pdbx_seq_one_letter_code
_entity_poly.pdbx_strand_id
1 'polypeptide(L)'
;QLNAEFQEKLAGRILRRFFNKIFLPMPLRNAITLCRAIRYVWMGVKCLAARKIEVPVLDATAITVSILRGNFNTAGSIMFLLGVGELLEDWTHKKSVGDLARSMSLNTEKVWVRKDEAEKLVPSDEVEIGDLVVVHMGNIIPFDGIVCDGEAMVNQSAMTGEPLAVKKDTDSYAYAGTVVEEGKLVIRVKETRGSTKYEKIVSMIEETDKLKSASESQAEHLADRLVPYTLLGTALVWLLTRNATKALAVLMVDFSCALKLAMPVTVLSAIREAGEHDIMVKGGKYMEAVAEATTIVFDKTGTLTKAMPVVRSIVNFSDESDDEMLRIAACLEEHFPHSMAKAVVDAARKKGLEHAEMHSKVNYIVAHGISSEIDDRKVVIGSYHFIFEDEKCIVDDSAKAEFENLLEGYSHLYMAIDGKLVAVICIEDPLREEAADAIRQLKEAGITKVVMMTGDSERTAAVIAKRVGVDEYYSEVLPEDKASFIQRERENGAKTIMVGDGINDSPALSAANVGIAISDGAELAREIADITIGADNLYELVTLKKLSNRLMKRIDSNYRSIVGINSGLIGAGVFGLIPPTTSAMFHNISTLGITLNSMKNLLPEQELPQVEEHCQEA
;
A
#
# COMPACT_ATOMS: atom_id res chain seq x y z
N GLN A 1 -28.02 7.05 -1.89
CA GLN A 1 -28.73 6.36 -0.81
C GLN A 1 -28.29 6.86 0.57
N LEU A 2 -27.02 6.82 0.93
CA LEU A 2 -26.48 7.20 2.26
C LEU A 2 -26.80 8.66 2.65
N ASN A 3 -26.65 9.61 1.71
CA ASN A 3 -26.97 11.01 1.93
C ASN A 3 -28.46 11.25 2.15
N ALA A 4 -29.33 10.54 1.40
CA ALA A 4 -30.78 10.62 1.55
C ALA A 4 -31.22 10.05 2.91
N GLU A 5 -30.70 8.89 3.31
CA GLU A 5 -30.96 8.28 4.62
C GLU A 5 -30.51 9.17 5.78
N PHE A 6 -29.35 9.79 5.66
CA PHE A 6 -28.86 10.77 6.66
C PHE A 6 -29.78 11.98 6.76
N GLN A 7 -30.15 12.58 5.61
CA GLN A 7 -31.06 13.73 5.57
C GLN A 7 -32.43 13.39 6.17
N GLU A 8 -32.98 12.23 5.86
CA GLU A 8 -34.24 11.76 6.41
C GLU A 8 -34.17 11.58 7.95
N LYS A 9 -33.13 10.89 8.45
CA LYS A 9 -32.92 10.70 9.89
C LYS A 9 -32.71 12.02 10.64
N LEU A 10 -31.94 12.95 10.05
CA LEU A 10 -31.69 14.27 10.62
C LEU A 10 -32.96 15.10 10.64
N ALA A 11 -33.67 15.20 9.51
CA ALA A 11 -34.94 15.89 9.39
C ALA A 11 -35.99 15.33 10.35
N GLY A 12 -36.10 14.00 10.45
CA GLY A 12 -36.98 13.32 11.40
C GLY A 12 -36.67 13.68 12.86
N ARG A 13 -35.40 13.76 13.26
CA ARG A 13 -35.00 14.19 14.61
C ARG A 13 -35.34 15.66 14.88
N ILE A 14 -35.12 16.55 13.91
CA ILE A 14 -35.44 17.97 14.00
C ILE A 14 -36.95 18.19 14.09
N LEU A 15 -37.73 17.58 13.19
CA LEU A 15 -39.19 17.65 13.14
C LEU A 15 -39.81 17.13 14.44
N ARG A 16 -39.35 15.98 14.95
CA ARG A 16 -39.82 15.40 16.21
C ARG A 16 -39.54 16.30 17.40
N ARG A 17 -38.38 16.99 17.43
CA ARG A 17 -38.04 17.97 18.45
C ARG A 17 -38.94 19.19 18.38
N PHE A 18 -39.17 19.71 17.18
CA PHE A 18 -40.04 20.86 16.94
C PHE A 18 -41.49 20.53 17.34
N PHE A 19 -42.00 19.38 16.90
CA PHE A 19 -43.33 18.89 17.27
C PHE A 19 -43.50 18.77 18.80
N ASN A 20 -42.54 18.11 19.47
CA ASN A 20 -42.56 17.94 20.93
C ASN A 20 -42.54 19.30 21.66
N LYS A 21 -41.82 20.30 21.15
CA LYS A 21 -41.71 21.62 21.77
C LYS A 21 -42.99 22.44 21.62
N ILE A 22 -43.72 22.29 20.51
CA ILE A 22 -44.92 23.09 20.21
C ILE A 22 -46.20 22.43 20.74
N PHE A 23 -46.35 21.14 20.49
CA PHE A 23 -47.62 20.45 20.71
C PHE A 23 -47.75 19.68 22.03
N LEU A 24 -46.62 19.39 22.73
CA LEU A 24 -46.69 18.63 23.97
C LEU A 24 -46.70 19.57 25.21
N PRO A 25 -47.62 19.29 26.15
CA PRO A 25 -47.65 19.98 27.47
C PRO A 25 -46.33 19.77 28.22
N MET A 26 -45.96 20.77 29.02
CA MET A 26 -44.70 20.80 29.79
C MET A 26 -44.45 19.52 30.63
N PRO A 27 -45.43 18.98 31.39
CA PRO A 27 -45.21 17.78 32.18
C PRO A 27 -44.85 16.55 31.33
N LEU A 28 -45.51 16.37 30.18
CA LEU A 28 -45.29 15.23 29.29
C LEU A 28 -43.91 15.34 28.61
N ARG A 29 -43.50 16.58 28.25
CA ARG A 29 -42.18 16.84 27.67
C ARG A 29 -41.05 16.55 28.68
N ASN A 30 -41.26 16.91 29.96
CA ASN A 30 -40.31 16.61 31.02
C ASN A 30 -40.20 15.12 31.29
N ALA A 31 -41.32 14.38 31.26
CA ALA A 31 -41.32 12.92 31.38
C ALA A 31 -40.56 12.23 30.22
N ILE A 32 -40.77 12.66 28.97
CA ILE A 32 -40.01 12.18 27.82
C ILE A 32 -38.51 12.47 27.96
N THR A 33 -38.15 13.65 28.46
CA THR A 33 -36.75 14.02 28.70
C THR A 33 -36.12 13.13 29.76
N LEU A 34 -36.82 12.83 30.85
CA LEU A 34 -36.38 11.89 31.89
C LEU A 34 -36.18 10.48 31.34
N CYS A 35 -37.15 9.95 30.58
CA CYS A 35 -37.04 8.62 29.97
C CYS A 35 -35.82 8.51 29.04
N ARG A 36 -35.54 9.55 28.23
CA ARG A 36 -34.36 9.59 27.37
C ARG A 36 -33.06 9.70 28.15
N ALA A 37 -33.04 10.43 29.26
CA ALA A 37 -31.85 10.60 30.07
C ALA A 37 -31.38 9.29 30.70
N ILE A 38 -32.28 8.32 30.96
CA ILE A 38 -31.92 7.02 31.53
C ILE A 38 -30.84 6.34 30.70
N ARG A 39 -30.96 6.39 29.37
CA ARG A 39 -29.95 5.76 28.46
C ARG A 39 -28.56 6.35 28.70
N TYR A 40 -28.43 7.65 28.68
CA TYR A 40 -27.14 8.34 28.83
C TYR A 40 -26.54 8.18 30.24
N VAL A 41 -27.40 8.29 31.27
CA VAL A 41 -26.97 8.06 32.65
C VAL A 41 -26.49 6.62 32.85
N TRP A 42 -27.22 5.65 32.30
CA TRP A 42 -26.81 4.25 32.35
C TRP A 42 -25.48 3.99 31.66
N MET A 43 -25.23 4.62 30.50
CA MET A 43 -23.92 4.52 29.80
C MET A 43 -22.79 5.08 30.66
N GLY A 44 -22.99 6.23 31.30
CA GLY A 44 -22.01 6.81 32.21
C GLY A 44 -21.74 5.94 33.45
N VAL A 45 -22.80 5.39 34.07
CA VAL A 45 -22.66 4.45 35.19
C VAL A 45 -21.92 3.18 34.81
N LYS A 46 -22.23 2.62 33.65
CA LYS A 46 -21.53 1.42 33.11
C LYS A 46 -20.04 1.70 32.89
N CYS A 47 -19.70 2.88 32.37
CA CYS A 47 -18.33 3.30 32.15
C CYS A 47 -17.57 3.43 33.51
N LEU A 48 -18.19 4.06 34.52
CA LEU A 48 -17.62 4.15 35.87
C LEU A 48 -17.49 2.77 36.55
N ALA A 49 -18.48 1.89 36.37
CA ALA A 49 -18.40 0.50 36.87
C ALA A 49 -17.24 -0.28 36.26
N ALA A 50 -16.89 0.00 35.02
CA ALA A 50 -15.71 -0.53 34.32
C ALA A 50 -14.38 0.15 34.76
N ARG A 51 -14.42 1.04 35.76
CA ARG A 51 -13.29 1.88 36.25
C ARG A 51 -12.65 2.76 35.17
N LYS A 52 -13.45 3.19 34.20
CA LYS A 52 -13.03 4.07 33.12
C LYS A 52 -13.70 5.44 33.29
N ILE A 53 -12.97 6.51 33.00
CA ILE A 53 -13.50 7.88 33.01
C ILE A 53 -13.36 8.41 31.57
N GLU A 54 -14.40 8.16 30.78
CA GLU A 54 -14.49 8.50 29.36
C GLU A 54 -15.68 9.43 29.09
N VAL A 55 -15.88 9.86 27.84
CA VAL A 55 -16.93 10.80 27.41
C VAL A 55 -18.34 10.48 27.95
N PRO A 56 -18.82 9.22 28.00
CA PRO A 56 -20.15 8.93 28.56
C PRO A 56 -20.35 9.42 30.01
N VAL A 57 -19.26 9.57 30.76
CA VAL A 57 -19.33 10.11 32.15
C VAL A 57 -19.59 11.62 32.15
N LEU A 58 -18.97 12.35 31.18
CA LEU A 58 -19.23 13.80 31.01
C LEU A 58 -20.69 14.04 30.64
N ASP A 59 -21.19 13.31 29.65
CA ASP A 59 -22.56 13.43 29.16
C ASP A 59 -23.59 13.12 30.26
N ALA A 60 -23.40 12.00 30.96
CA ALA A 60 -24.24 11.61 32.07
C ALA A 60 -24.24 12.69 33.16
N THR A 61 -23.08 13.26 33.50
CA THR A 61 -22.94 14.31 34.51
C THR A 61 -23.68 15.57 34.06
N ALA A 62 -23.49 16.01 32.83
CA ALA A 62 -24.15 17.21 32.29
C ALA A 62 -25.67 17.09 32.27
N ILE A 63 -26.17 15.95 31.81
CA ILE A 63 -27.63 15.67 31.77
C ILE A 63 -28.18 15.60 33.19
N THR A 64 -27.53 14.87 34.09
CA THR A 64 -27.98 14.69 35.47
C THR A 64 -28.03 16.03 36.23
N VAL A 65 -26.97 16.85 36.15
CA VAL A 65 -26.92 18.18 36.80
C VAL A 65 -28.01 19.09 36.24
N SER A 66 -28.27 19.06 34.92
CA SER A 66 -29.33 19.86 34.30
C SER A 66 -30.72 19.48 34.81
N ILE A 67 -30.99 18.18 34.94
CA ILE A 67 -32.27 17.63 35.46
C ILE A 67 -32.45 17.99 36.94
N LEU A 68 -31.43 17.79 37.78
CA LEU A 68 -31.48 18.11 39.21
C LEU A 68 -31.76 19.60 39.46
N ARG A 69 -31.35 20.47 38.56
CA ARG A 69 -31.68 21.90 38.60
C ARG A 69 -33.07 22.26 38.08
N GLY A 70 -33.84 21.26 37.65
CA GLY A 70 -35.18 21.49 37.05
C GLY A 70 -35.10 22.04 35.60
N ASN A 71 -33.91 22.09 34.98
CA ASN A 71 -33.73 22.65 33.64
C ASN A 71 -33.83 21.56 32.56
N PHE A 72 -35.02 20.97 32.40
CA PHE A 72 -35.30 19.93 31.41
C PHE A 72 -35.09 20.38 29.98
N ASN A 73 -35.21 21.67 29.66
CA ASN A 73 -34.95 22.21 28.34
C ASN A 73 -33.47 22.08 27.97
N THR A 74 -32.58 22.38 28.90
CA THR A 74 -31.12 22.22 28.72
C THR A 74 -30.76 20.75 28.56
N ALA A 75 -31.25 19.88 29.47
CA ALA A 75 -31.03 18.43 29.36
C ALA A 75 -31.49 17.87 28.01
N GLY A 76 -32.70 18.25 27.58
CA GLY A 76 -33.23 17.85 26.27
C GLY A 76 -32.44 18.39 25.08
N SER A 77 -31.84 19.60 25.23
CA SER A 77 -30.98 20.18 24.19
C SER A 77 -29.62 19.44 24.08
N ILE A 78 -29.03 19.11 25.23
CA ILE A 78 -27.79 18.31 25.30
C ILE A 78 -28.00 16.98 24.61
N MET A 79 -29.02 16.18 25.02
CA MET A 79 -29.31 14.88 24.42
C MET A 79 -29.64 14.96 22.92
N PHE A 80 -30.24 16.04 22.46
CA PHE A 80 -30.48 16.25 21.04
C PHE A 80 -29.17 16.48 20.27
N LEU A 81 -28.28 17.33 20.81
CA LEU A 81 -27.00 17.65 20.18
C LEU A 81 -26.07 16.43 20.16
N LEU A 82 -26.04 15.65 21.26
CA LEU A 82 -25.31 14.38 21.29
C LEU A 82 -25.83 13.40 20.24
N GLY A 83 -27.15 13.24 20.15
CA GLY A 83 -27.72 12.37 19.14
C GLY A 83 -27.52 12.86 17.69
N VAL A 84 -27.40 14.16 17.46
CA VAL A 84 -27.01 14.70 16.13
C VAL A 84 -25.52 14.42 15.89
N GLY A 85 -24.66 14.55 16.91
CA GLY A 85 -23.25 14.20 16.84
C GLY A 85 -23.04 12.73 16.46
N GLU A 86 -23.68 11.80 17.19
CA GLU A 86 -23.66 10.35 16.87
C GLU A 86 -24.09 10.06 15.42
N LEU A 87 -25.14 10.75 14.94
CA LEU A 87 -25.61 10.58 13.56
C LEU A 87 -24.63 11.09 12.51
N LEU A 88 -23.98 12.22 12.79
CA LEU A 88 -22.94 12.80 11.93
C LEU A 88 -21.70 11.90 11.88
N GLU A 89 -21.30 11.36 13.02
CA GLU A 89 -20.16 10.43 13.12
C GLU A 89 -20.42 9.16 12.29
N ASP A 90 -21.58 8.51 12.47
CA ASP A 90 -21.96 7.32 11.70
C ASP A 90 -22.04 7.60 10.19
N TRP A 91 -22.63 8.73 9.80
CA TRP A 91 -22.70 9.13 8.40
C TRP A 91 -21.32 9.41 7.79
N THR A 92 -20.46 10.13 8.51
CA THR A 92 -19.13 10.50 8.02
C THR A 92 -18.24 9.27 7.86
N HIS A 93 -18.27 8.37 8.85
CA HIS A 93 -17.54 7.10 8.79
C HIS A 93 -18.01 6.25 7.59
N LYS A 94 -19.31 6.01 7.46
CA LYS A 94 -19.88 5.23 6.34
C LYS A 94 -19.60 5.87 4.99
N LYS A 95 -19.61 7.20 4.90
CA LYS A 95 -19.30 7.90 3.65
C LYS A 95 -17.83 7.74 3.28
N SER A 96 -16.91 7.91 4.23
CA SER A 96 -15.46 7.74 3.99
C SER A 96 -15.13 6.31 3.57
N VAL A 97 -15.67 5.30 4.27
CA VAL A 97 -15.52 3.88 3.91
C VAL A 97 -16.11 3.59 2.53
N GLY A 98 -17.30 4.13 2.23
CA GLY A 98 -17.94 3.94 0.94
C GLY A 98 -17.21 4.62 -0.22
N ASP A 99 -16.64 5.79 -0.01
CA ASP A 99 -15.84 6.50 -1.01
C ASP A 99 -14.51 5.77 -1.27
N LEU A 100 -13.85 5.27 -0.22
CA LEU A 100 -12.65 4.44 -0.32
C LEU A 100 -12.93 3.13 -1.05
N ALA A 101 -13.98 2.41 -0.67
CA ALA A 101 -14.37 1.16 -1.34
C ALA A 101 -14.68 1.38 -2.83
N ARG A 102 -15.28 2.51 -3.19
CA ARG A 102 -15.54 2.85 -4.60
C ARG A 102 -14.26 3.13 -5.36
N SER A 103 -13.33 3.89 -4.80
CA SER A 103 -12.04 4.17 -5.41
C SER A 103 -11.26 2.87 -5.67
N MET A 104 -11.19 1.98 -4.67
CA MET A 104 -10.51 0.69 -4.79
C MET A 104 -11.23 -0.31 -5.73
N SER A 105 -12.56 -0.19 -5.94
CA SER A 105 -13.33 -1.10 -6.80
C SER A 105 -13.18 -0.82 -8.30
N LEU A 106 -12.59 0.29 -8.69
CA LEU A 106 -12.36 0.63 -10.10
C LEU A 106 -11.27 -0.24 -10.75
N ASN A 107 -10.37 -0.82 -9.96
CA ASN A 107 -9.38 -1.80 -10.43
C ASN A 107 -9.96 -3.22 -10.38
N THR A 108 -10.47 -3.70 -11.52
CA THR A 108 -11.06 -5.03 -11.64
C THR A 108 -9.95 -6.07 -11.76
N GLU A 109 -9.78 -6.94 -10.78
CA GLU A 109 -8.91 -8.11 -10.90
C GLU A 109 -9.38 -8.95 -12.09
N LYS A 110 -8.47 -9.23 -13.03
CA LYS A 110 -8.73 -10.06 -14.19
C LYS A 110 -8.04 -11.39 -14.01
N VAL A 111 -8.71 -12.47 -14.37
CA VAL A 111 -8.21 -13.83 -14.29
C VAL A 111 -8.22 -14.48 -15.67
N TRP A 112 -7.25 -15.34 -15.93
CA TRP A 112 -7.21 -16.10 -17.16
C TRP A 112 -8.18 -17.27 -17.09
N VAL A 113 -9.15 -17.32 -17.98
CA VAL A 113 -10.11 -18.41 -18.11
C VAL A 113 -9.88 -19.11 -19.46
N ARG A 114 -9.77 -20.43 -19.42
CA ARG A 114 -9.65 -21.26 -20.64
C ARG A 114 -11.06 -21.57 -21.16
N LYS A 115 -11.39 -21.04 -22.35
CA LYS A 115 -12.61 -21.35 -23.11
C LYS A 115 -12.19 -21.81 -24.53
N ASP A 116 -12.63 -22.98 -24.96
CA ASP A 116 -12.39 -23.52 -26.30
C ASP A 116 -10.89 -23.53 -26.72
N GLU A 117 -9.99 -24.03 -25.86
CA GLU A 117 -8.53 -24.07 -26.01
C GLU A 117 -7.80 -22.72 -26.05
N ALA A 118 -8.52 -21.59 -25.95
CA ALA A 118 -7.92 -20.26 -25.85
C ALA A 118 -7.98 -19.72 -24.43
N GLU A 119 -6.90 -19.08 -23.99
CA GLU A 119 -6.86 -18.35 -22.71
C GLU A 119 -7.38 -16.93 -22.92
N LYS A 120 -8.39 -16.55 -22.19
CA LYS A 120 -8.99 -15.22 -22.25
C LYS A 120 -8.97 -14.57 -20.87
N LEU A 121 -8.52 -13.33 -20.83
CA LEU A 121 -8.52 -12.53 -19.61
C LEU A 121 -9.94 -11.98 -19.38
N VAL A 122 -10.58 -12.40 -18.29
CA VAL A 122 -11.93 -11.98 -17.89
C VAL A 122 -11.92 -11.39 -16.50
N PRO A 123 -12.85 -10.47 -16.15
CA PRO A 123 -13.04 -10.01 -14.77
C PRO A 123 -13.34 -11.19 -13.83
N SER A 124 -12.80 -11.15 -12.61
CA SER A 124 -12.96 -12.25 -11.63
C SER A 124 -14.40 -12.44 -11.18
N ASP A 125 -15.24 -11.41 -11.29
CA ASP A 125 -16.67 -11.43 -10.97
C ASP A 125 -17.54 -12.11 -12.06
N GLU A 126 -16.99 -12.33 -13.24
CA GLU A 126 -17.65 -13.07 -14.34
C GLU A 126 -17.36 -14.58 -14.31
N VAL A 127 -16.52 -15.05 -13.37
CA VAL A 127 -16.14 -16.47 -13.28
C VAL A 127 -17.23 -17.26 -12.55
N GLU A 128 -17.68 -18.35 -13.16
CA GLU A 128 -18.69 -19.25 -12.62
C GLU A 128 -18.08 -20.56 -12.08
N ILE A 129 -18.83 -21.23 -11.20
CA ILE A 129 -18.44 -22.57 -10.71
C ILE A 129 -18.39 -23.55 -11.91
N GLY A 130 -17.23 -24.19 -12.06
CA GLY A 130 -16.96 -25.11 -13.16
C GLY A 130 -16.07 -24.53 -14.27
N ASP A 131 -15.86 -23.22 -14.29
CA ASP A 131 -14.90 -22.60 -15.23
C ASP A 131 -13.46 -23.09 -14.97
N LEU A 132 -12.67 -23.09 -16.03
CA LEU A 132 -11.25 -23.46 -16.00
C LEU A 132 -10.40 -22.21 -15.90
N VAL A 133 -9.88 -21.93 -14.72
CA VAL A 133 -8.99 -20.81 -14.45
C VAL A 133 -7.54 -21.24 -14.61
N VAL A 134 -6.77 -20.46 -15.37
CA VAL A 134 -5.35 -20.69 -15.62
C VAL A 134 -4.54 -19.80 -14.70
N VAL A 135 -3.65 -20.40 -13.91
CA VAL A 135 -2.77 -19.68 -12.99
C VAL A 135 -1.33 -19.90 -13.41
N HIS A 136 -0.68 -18.82 -13.79
CA HIS A 136 0.73 -18.81 -14.19
C HIS A 136 1.65 -18.64 -12.99
N MET A 137 2.92 -18.95 -13.17
CA MET A 137 3.98 -18.70 -12.19
C MET A 137 3.97 -17.24 -11.71
N GLY A 138 4.12 -17.04 -10.40
CA GLY A 138 4.09 -15.73 -9.74
C GLY A 138 2.69 -15.22 -9.39
N ASN A 139 1.60 -15.91 -9.83
CA ASN A 139 0.23 -15.47 -9.56
C ASN A 139 -0.39 -16.20 -8.37
N ILE A 140 -1.30 -15.50 -7.68
CA ILE A 140 -2.14 -16.09 -6.63
C ILE A 140 -3.26 -16.93 -7.27
N ILE A 141 -3.57 -18.06 -6.66
CA ILE A 141 -4.74 -18.87 -7.00
C ILE A 141 -6.00 -18.10 -6.57
N PRO A 142 -6.85 -17.67 -7.52
CA PRO A 142 -7.95 -16.75 -7.20
C PRO A 142 -9.19 -17.45 -6.60
N PHE A 143 -9.38 -18.75 -6.88
CA PHE A 143 -10.54 -19.53 -6.47
C PHE A 143 -10.16 -20.91 -5.96
N ASP A 144 -10.90 -21.40 -4.98
CA ASP A 144 -10.79 -22.79 -4.54
C ASP A 144 -11.24 -23.75 -5.65
N GLY A 145 -10.44 -24.78 -5.91
CA GLY A 145 -10.78 -25.72 -6.99
C GLY A 145 -9.88 -26.94 -7.05
N ILE A 146 -10.09 -27.74 -8.10
CA ILE A 146 -9.29 -28.93 -8.39
C ILE A 146 -8.43 -28.66 -9.62
N VAL A 147 -7.15 -28.99 -9.54
CA VAL A 147 -6.22 -28.96 -10.67
C VAL A 147 -6.67 -29.96 -11.72
N CYS A 148 -6.93 -29.50 -12.94
CA CYS A 148 -7.34 -30.34 -14.06
C CYS A 148 -6.21 -30.59 -15.04
N ASP A 149 -5.21 -29.71 -15.09
CA ASP A 149 -4.09 -29.77 -16.02
C ASP A 149 -2.91 -28.96 -15.46
N GLY A 150 -1.70 -29.38 -15.76
CA GLY A 150 -0.48 -28.72 -15.31
C GLY A 150 0.10 -29.29 -14.01
N GLU A 151 1.30 -28.83 -13.70
CA GLU A 151 2.07 -29.17 -12.49
C GLU A 151 2.78 -27.92 -12.00
N ALA A 152 2.74 -27.67 -10.68
CA ALA A 152 3.33 -26.48 -10.10
C ALA A 152 3.77 -26.68 -8.64
N MET A 153 4.77 -25.90 -8.24
CA MET A 153 5.12 -25.70 -6.83
C MET A 153 4.29 -24.52 -6.29
N VAL A 154 3.50 -24.77 -5.25
CA VAL A 154 2.58 -23.79 -4.68
C VAL A 154 2.96 -23.47 -3.24
N ASN A 155 3.22 -22.22 -2.97
CA ASN A 155 3.47 -21.71 -1.63
C ASN A 155 2.14 -21.57 -0.88
N GLN A 156 2.03 -22.29 0.23
CA GLN A 156 0.85 -22.29 1.09
C GLN A 156 1.12 -21.65 2.46
N SER A 157 2.25 -20.95 2.62
CA SER A 157 2.67 -20.35 3.90
C SER A 157 1.66 -19.40 4.51
N ALA A 158 0.90 -18.69 3.68
CA ALA A 158 -0.20 -17.83 4.12
C ALA A 158 -1.32 -18.57 4.86
N MET A 159 -1.50 -19.87 4.59
CA MET A 159 -2.52 -20.72 5.22
C MET A 159 -1.98 -21.64 6.31
N THR A 160 -0.79 -22.24 6.07
CA THR A 160 -0.22 -23.27 6.94
C THR A 160 0.87 -22.76 7.86
N GLY A 161 1.44 -21.59 7.56
CA GLY A 161 2.61 -21.07 8.27
C GLY A 161 3.93 -21.77 7.91
N GLU A 162 3.90 -22.78 7.04
CA GLU A 162 5.09 -23.53 6.62
C GLU A 162 5.70 -22.90 5.35
N PRO A 163 7.01 -22.59 5.34
CA PRO A 163 7.64 -21.87 4.23
C PRO A 163 7.96 -22.75 3.01
N LEU A 164 7.68 -24.05 3.06
CA LEU A 164 7.98 -24.97 1.96
C LEU A 164 6.83 -25.01 0.94
N ALA A 165 7.17 -24.76 -0.32
CA ALA A 165 6.22 -24.92 -1.41
C ALA A 165 5.83 -26.40 -1.60
N VAL A 166 4.54 -26.63 -1.83
CA VAL A 166 3.95 -27.96 -2.01
C VAL A 166 3.70 -28.22 -3.47
N LYS A 167 4.16 -29.36 -3.98
CA LYS A 167 3.87 -29.78 -5.34
C LYS A 167 2.37 -30.04 -5.50
N LYS A 168 1.77 -29.44 -6.56
CA LYS A 168 0.39 -29.67 -6.99
C LYS A 168 0.41 -30.22 -8.42
N ASP A 169 -0.33 -31.28 -8.61
CA ASP A 169 -0.52 -31.96 -9.89
C ASP A 169 -2.02 -32.20 -10.16
N THR A 170 -2.33 -32.87 -11.24
CA THR A 170 -3.72 -33.18 -11.63
C THR A 170 -4.45 -33.93 -10.50
N ASP A 171 -5.70 -33.54 -10.25
CA ASP A 171 -6.57 -33.96 -9.14
C ASP A 171 -6.18 -33.44 -7.75
N SER A 172 -5.10 -32.67 -7.61
CA SER A 172 -4.77 -31.97 -6.37
C SER A 172 -5.77 -30.84 -6.09
N TYR A 173 -6.07 -30.60 -4.80
CA TYR A 173 -6.87 -29.45 -4.40
C TYR A 173 -6.00 -28.18 -4.33
N ALA A 174 -6.43 -27.13 -5.02
CA ALA A 174 -5.79 -25.83 -5.03
C ALA A 174 -6.61 -24.85 -4.19
N TYR A 175 -5.95 -24.17 -3.24
CA TYR A 175 -6.59 -23.24 -2.31
C TYR A 175 -6.42 -21.80 -2.78
N ALA A 176 -7.51 -21.04 -2.76
CA ALA A 176 -7.47 -19.60 -3.03
C ALA A 176 -6.56 -18.87 -2.03
N GLY A 177 -5.80 -17.88 -2.52
CA GLY A 177 -4.85 -17.12 -1.69
C GLY A 177 -3.47 -17.77 -1.56
N THR A 178 -3.21 -18.91 -2.21
CA THR A 178 -1.88 -19.52 -2.30
C THR A 178 -1.21 -19.15 -3.62
N VAL A 179 0.12 -19.16 -3.67
CA VAL A 179 0.90 -18.61 -4.79
C VAL A 179 1.60 -19.72 -5.56
N VAL A 180 1.53 -19.67 -6.89
CA VAL A 180 2.29 -20.56 -7.77
C VAL A 180 3.72 -20.02 -7.89
N GLU A 181 4.69 -20.70 -7.26
CA GLU A 181 6.11 -20.31 -7.30
C GLU A 181 6.80 -20.79 -8.60
N GLU A 182 6.47 -21.99 -9.04
CA GLU A 182 7.02 -22.58 -10.29
C GLU A 182 5.92 -23.36 -11.01
N GLY A 183 5.94 -23.33 -12.33
CA GLY A 183 5.01 -24.07 -13.18
C GLY A 183 3.74 -23.30 -13.53
N LYS A 184 2.70 -24.05 -13.92
CA LYS A 184 1.40 -23.51 -14.36
C LYS A 184 0.30 -24.49 -13.99
N LEU A 185 -0.81 -24.00 -13.50
CA LEU A 185 -1.97 -24.80 -13.14
C LEU A 185 -3.20 -24.36 -13.94
N VAL A 186 -4.03 -25.34 -14.27
CA VAL A 186 -5.40 -25.12 -14.74
C VAL A 186 -6.35 -25.68 -13.69
N ILE A 187 -7.12 -24.81 -13.07
CA ILE A 187 -7.94 -25.12 -11.92
C ILE A 187 -9.41 -25.03 -12.32
N ARG A 188 -10.18 -26.08 -12.04
CA ARG A 188 -11.63 -26.03 -12.16
C ARG A 188 -12.21 -25.46 -10.89
N VAL A 189 -12.85 -24.31 -11.01
CA VAL A 189 -13.47 -23.59 -9.88
C VAL A 189 -14.56 -24.44 -9.23
N LYS A 190 -14.43 -24.70 -7.93
CA LYS A 190 -15.44 -25.40 -7.12
C LYS A 190 -16.28 -24.47 -6.28
N GLU A 191 -15.67 -23.40 -5.77
CA GLU A 191 -16.35 -22.41 -4.95
C GLU A 191 -15.95 -21.01 -5.45
N THR A 192 -16.92 -20.25 -5.92
CA THR A 192 -16.81 -18.81 -5.99
C THR A 192 -17.21 -18.31 -4.62
N ARG A 193 -16.24 -17.91 -3.79
CA ARG A 193 -16.58 -17.30 -2.50
C ARG A 193 -17.49 -16.12 -2.75
N GLY A 194 -18.70 -16.18 -2.19
CA GLY A 194 -19.77 -15.18 -2.32
C GLY A 194 -19.51 -13.88 -1.58
N SER A 195 -18.28 -13.44 -1.47
CA SER A 195 -17.98 -12.07 -1.09
C SER A 195 -17.78 -11.26 -2.36
N THR A 196 -18.72 -10.37 -2.63
CA THR A 196 -18.53 -9.35 -3.65
C THR A 196 -17.20 -8.64 -3.38
N LYS A 197 -16.53 -8.17 -4.42
CA LYS A 197 -15.30 -7.35 -4.31
C LYS A 197 -15.46 -6.24 -3.27
N TYR A 198 -16.67 -5.70 -3.13
CA TYR A 198 -17.06 -4.72 -2.12
C TYR A 198 -16.91 -5.26 -0.69
N GLU A 199 -17.32 -6.50 -0.40
CA GLU A 199 -17.19 -7.10 0.94
C GLU A 199 -15.75 -7.42 1.31
N LYS A 200 -14.94 -7.88 0.35
CA LYS A 200 -13.48 -8.01 0.54
C LYS A 200 -12.82 -6.67 0.85
N ILE A 201 -13.19 -5.61 0.12
CA ILE A 201 -12.68 -4.25 0.35
C ILE A 201 -13.16 -3.73 1.71
N VAL A 202 -14.41 -3.96 2.08
CA VAL A 202 -14.94 -3.59 3.40
C VAL A 202 -14.21 -4.34 4.52
N SER A 203 -13.95 -5.65 4.37
CA SER A 203 -13.16 -6.41 5.34
C SER A 203 -11.71 -5.95 5.42
N MET A 204 -11.11 -5.59 4.29
CA MET A 204 -9.77 -4.97 4.24
C MET A 204 -9.73 -3.62 4.96
N ILE A 205 -10.78 -2.79 4.80
CA ILE A 205 -10.91 -1.52 5.51
C ILE A 205 -11.12 -1.75 7.02
N GLU A 206 -11.89 -2.76 7.41
CA GLU A 206 -12.05 -3.15 8.82
C GLU A 206 -10.74 -3.69 9.41
N GLU A 207 -9.92 -4.37 8.63
CA GLU A 207 -8.55 -4.75 9.03
C GLU A 207 -7.63 -3.54 9.08
N THR A 208 -7.76 -2.59 8.17
CA THR A 208 -7.05 -1.30 8.19
C THR A 208 -7.32 -0.53 9.47
N ASP A 209 -8.51 -0.65 10.05
CA ASP A 209 -8.85 -0.06 11.37
C ASP A 209 -8.02 -0.66 12.53
N LYS A 210 -7.51 -1.90 12.38
CA LYS A 210 -6.55 -2.52 13.32
C LYS A 210 -5.12 -1.99 13.13
N LEU A 211 -4.81 -1.39 11.99
CA LEU A 211 -3.50 -0.82 11.63
C LEU A 211 -3.49 0.71 11.77
N LYS A 212 -4.11 1.20 12.85
CA LYS A 212 -4.17 2.65 13.16
C LYS A 212 -2.78 3.26 13.21
N SER A 213 -2.67 4.50 12.76
CA SER A 213 -1.45 5.28 12.89
C SER A 213 -1.14 5.59 14.36
N ALA A 214 0.13 5.85 14.67
CA ALA A 214 0.51 6.25 16.02
C ALA A 214 -0.16 7.59 16.40
N SER A 215 -0.25 8.52 15.46
CA SER A 215 -0.93 9.82 15.64
C SER A 215 -2.43 9.67 15.89
N GLU A 216 -3.09 8.74 15.20
CA GLU A 216 -4.50 8.42 15.42
C GLU A 216 -4.72 7.80 16.79
N SER A 217 -3.91 6.82 17.17
CA SER A 217 -3.95 6.20 18.49
C SER A 217 -3.63 7.19 19.61
N GLN A 218 -2.65 8.09 19.41
CA GLN A 218 -2.34 9.15 20.36
C GLN A 218 -3.49 10.14 20.52
N ALA A 219 -4.17 10.52 19.43
CA ALA A 219 -5.32 11.40 19.49
C ALA A 219 -6.48 10.78 20.30
N GLU A 220 -6.77 9.49 20.10
CA GLU A 220 -7.75 8.76 20.89
C GLU A 220 -7.38 8.70 22.38
N HIS A 221 -6.13 8.35 22.71
CA HIS A 221 -5.66 8.30 24.09
C HIS A 221 -5.63 9.68 24.77
N LEU A 222 -5.26 10.73 24.02
CA LEU A 222 -5.29 12.09 24.54
C LEU A 222 -6.72 12.54 24.82
N ALA A 223 -7.64 12.23 23.92
CA ALA A 223 -9.05 12.50 24.08
C ALA A 223 -9.58 11.94 25.40
N ASP A 224 -9.32 10.67 25.69
CA ASP A 224 -9.77 10.02 26.92
C ASP A 224 -9.05 10.57 28.17
N ARG A 225 -7.76 10.90 28.07
CA ARG A 225 -7.01 11.55 29.17
C ARG A 225 -7.51 12.95 29.53
N LEU A 226 -8.11 13.68 28.60
CA LEU A 226 -8.63 15.02 28.84
C LEU A 226 -9.93 14.99 29.66
N VAL A 227 -10.69 13.90 29.64
CA VAL A 227 -11.98 13.78 30.36
C VAL A 227 -11.88 14.07 31.88
N PRO A 228 -10.94 13.45 32.63
CA PRO A 228 -10.76 13.79 34.06
C PRO A 228 -10.44 15.27 34.31
N TYR A 229 -9.62 15.88 33.43
CA TYR A 229 -9.28 17.31 33.56
C TYR A 229 -10.47 18.22 33.26
N THR A 230 -11.33 17.84 32.31
CA THR A 230 -12.59 18.58 32.05
C THR A 230 -13.53 18.50 33.24
N LEU A 231 -13.67 17.34 33.89
CA LEU A 231 -14.44 17.19 35.13
C LEU A 231 -13.86 18.02 36.27
N LEU A 232 -12.54 17.96 36.45
CA LEU A 232 -11.85 18.78 37.49
C LEU A 232 -12.02 20.28 37.24
N GLY A 233 -11.83 20.71 35.97
CA GLY A 233 -12.05 22.10 35.54
C GLY A 233 -13.49 22.56 35.78
N THR A 234 -14.46 21.70 35.48
CA THR A 234 -15.89 21.95 35.77
C THR A 234 -16.14 22.15 37.26
N ALA A 235 -15.59 21.25 38.09
CA ALA A 235 -15.70 21.35 39.55
C ALA A 235 -15.04 22.64 40.07
N LEU A 236 -13.86 22.99 39.58
CA LEU A 236 -13.12 24.20 39.94
C LEU A 236 -13.91 25.47 39.57
N VAL A 237 -14.43 25.56 38.34
CA VAL A 237 -15.26 26.69 37.89
C VAL A 237 -16.52 26.82 38.75
N TRP A 238 -17.17 25.71 39.12
CA TRP A 238 -18.31 25.75 40.02
C TRP A 238 -17.92 26.23 41.41
N LEU A 239 -16.80 25.79 41.94
CA LEU A 239 -16.33 26.16 43.29
C LEU A 239 -15.97 27.64 43.38
N LEU A 240 -15.32 28.17 42.34
CA LEU A 240 -14.91 29.57 42.26
C LEU A 240 -16.08 30.52 41.95
N THR A 241 -16.95 30.15 41.03
CA THR A 241 -18.02 31.05 40.58
C THR A 241 -19.36 30.82 41.28
N ARG A 242 -19.54 29.67 41.96
CA ARG A 242 -20.81 29.21 42.53
C ARG A 242 -21.96 29.21 41.51
N ASN A 243 -21.61 29.19 40.21
CA ASN A 243 -22.58 29.26 39.12
C ASN A 243 -22.50 27.98 38.29
N ALA A 244 -23.50 27.10 38.44
CA ALA A 244 -23.56 25.85 37.74
C ALA A 244 -23.75 26.01 36.21
N THR A 245 -24.28 27.14 35.73
CA THR A 245 -24.39 27.40 34.28
C THR A 245 -23.01 27.61 33.65
N LYS A 246 -22.12 28.32 34.34
CA LYS A 246 -20.72 28.49 33.91
C LYS A 246 -19.95 27.19 33.98
N ALA A 247 -20.16 26.37 35.01
CA ALA A 247 -19.56 25.05 35.11
C ALA A 247 -20.03 24.10 33.98
N LEU A 248 -21.34 24.12 33.68
CA LEU A 248 -21.90 23.35 32.56
C LEU A 248 -21.32 23.77 31.22
N ALA A 249 -20.92 25.03 31.04
CA ALA A 249 -20.30 25.46 29.77
C ALA A 249 -18.94 24.77 29.50
N VAL A 250 -18.19 24.47 30.57
CA VAL A 250 -16.94 23.66 30.44
C VAL A 250 -17.27 22.23 30.04
N LEU A 251 -18.31 21.64 30.63
CA LEU A 251 -18.72 20.27 30.40
C LEU A 251 -19.31 20.03 28.99
N MET A 252 -19.83 21.10 28.36
CA MET A 252 -20.48 21.03 27.05
C MET A 252 -19.52 21.04 25.87
N VAL A 253 -18.25 21.32 26.09
CA VAL A 253 -17.22 21.36 25.04
C VAL A 253 -16.26 20.21 25.27
N ASP A 254 -16.42 19.19 24.49
CA ASP A 254 -15.58 17.99 24.54
C ASP A 254 -14.53 18.00 23.45
N PHE A 255 -13.27 17.78 23.81
CA PHE A 255 -12.17 17.62 22.86
C PHE A 255 -12.20 16.27 22.17
N SER A 256 -12.79 15.28 22.83
CA SER A 256 -12.75 13.87 22.44
C SER A 256 -13.50 13.58 21.15
N CYS A 257 -14.74 14.07 21.04
CA CYS A 257 -15.59 13.83 19.88
C CYS A 257 -14.94 14.33 18.59
N ALA A 258 -14.38 15.55 18.61
CA ALA A 258 -13.76 16.15 17.45
C ALA A 258 -12.47 15.40 17.02
N LEU A 259 -11.65 14.97 17.98
CA LEU A 259 -10.42 14.23 17.70
C LEU A 259 -10.73 12.82 17.18
N LYS A 260 -11.61 12.09 17.86
CA LYS A 260 -11.97 10.71 17.47
C LYS A 260 -12.66 10.63 16.10
N LEU A 261 -13.30 11.70 15.64
CA LEU A 261 -13.96 11.75 14.34
C LEU A 261 -13.03 12.28 13.24
N ALA A 262 -12.34 13.39 13.45
CA ALA A 262 -11.59 14.06 12.40
C ALA A 262 -10.33 13.30 12.00
N MET A 263 -9.65 12.61 12.92
CA MET A 263 -8.39 11.94 12.63
C MET A 263 -8.56 10.72 11.72
N PRO A 264 -9.42 9.73 12.04
CA PRO A 264 -9.65 8.60 11.13
C PRO A 264 -10.14 9.03 9.76
N VAL A 265 -11.04 10.03 9.70
CA VAL A 265 -11.55 10.55 8.43
C VAL A 265 -10.45 11.17 7.58
N THR A 266 -9.49 11.88 8.20
CA THR A 266 -8.35 12.44 7.49
C THR A 266 -7.47 11.33 6.88
N VAL A 267 -7.21 10.26 7.63
CA VAL A 267 -6.42 9.11 7.18
C VAL A 267 -7.14 8.35 6.05
N LEU A 268 -8.42 8.05 6.22
CA LEU A 268 -9.23 7.39 5.20
C LEU A 268 -9.31 8.21 3.90
N SER A 269 -9.39 9.54 4.01
CA SER A 269 -9.38 10.44 2.85
C SER A 269 -8.03 10.39 2.12
N ALA A 270 -6.92 10.34 2.86
CA ALA A 270 -5.59 10.19 2.28
C ALA A 270 -5.40 8.84 1.57
N ILE A 271 -5.86 7.74 2.19
CA ILE A 271 -5.80 6.40 1.57
C ILE A 271 -6.67 6.36 0.29
N ARG A 272 -7.86 7.00 0.30
CA ARG A 272 -8.69 7.13 -0.89
C ARG A 272 -7.96 7.87 -2.02
N GLU A 273 -7.36 9.03 -1.69
CA GLU A 273 -6.62 9.84 -2.66
C GLU A 273 -5.39 9.10 -3.21
N ALA A 274 -4.68 8.32 -2.36
CA ALA A 274 -3.63 7.41 -2.83
C ALA A 274 -4.17 6.39 -3.84
N GLY A 275 -5.35 5.82 -3.58
CA GLY A 275 -6.00 4.89 -4.50
C GLY A 275 -6.40 5.52 -5.85
N GLU A 276 -6.63 6.82 -5.92
CA GLU A 276 -6.88 7.56 -7.18
C GLU A 276 -5.62 7.65 -8.05
N HIS A 277 -4.44 7.40 -7.46
CA HIS A 277 -3.12 7.34 -8.11
C HIS A 277 -2.55 5.92 -8.20
N ASP A 278 -3.41 4.89 -8.22
CA ASP A 278 -3.00 3.48 -8.26
C ASP A 278 -2.04 3.05 -7.13
N ILE A 279 -2.10 3.76 -5.99
CA ILE A 279 -1.32 3.46 -4.80
C ILE A 279 -2.23 2.79 -3.76
N MET A 280 -2.03 1.51 -3.50
CA MET A 280 -2.76 0.76 -2.48
C MET A 280 -2.00 0.78 -1.15
N VAL A 281 -2.62 1.31 -0.11
CA VAL A 281 -2.04 1.41 1.23
C VAL A 281 -2.82 0.52 2.20
N LYS A 282 -2.14 -0.39 2.89
CA LYS A 282 -2.78 -1.34 3.82
C LYS A 282 -3.22 -0.73 5.15
N GLY A 283 -2.80 0.50 5.47
CA GLY A 283 -3.22 1.17 6.70
C GLY A 283 -2.55 2.51 6.95
N GLY A 284 -3.20 3.36 7.76
CA GLY A 284 -2.76 4.72 8.07
C GLY A 284 -1.36 4.79 8.68
N LYS A 285 -0.96 3.79 9.48
CA LYS A 285 0.38 3.72 10.08
C LYS A 285 1.50 3.74 9.03
N TYR A 286 1.25 3.19 7.83
CA TYR A 286 2.24 3.16 6.76
C TYR A 286 2.40 4.52 6.08
N MET A 287 1.30 5.29 5.92
CA MET A 287 1.40 6.66 5.43
C MET A 287 2.16 7.56 6.41
N GLU A 288 1.93 7.40 7.72
CA GLU A 288 2.69 8.09 8.75
C GLU A 288 4.17 7.73 8.69
N ALA A 289 4.50 6.43 8.56
CA ALA A 289 5.87 5.97 8.44
C ALA A 289 6.55 6.47 7.15
N VAL A 290 5.83 6.56 6.02
CA VAL A 290 6.32 7.20 4.78
C VAL A 290 6.60 8.69 5.01
N ALA A 291 5.74 9.41 5.74
CA ALA A 291 5.98 10.83 6.05
C ALA A 291 7.24 11.03 6.90
N GLU A 292 7.47 10.14 7.88
CA GLU A 292 8.63 10.18 8.77
C GLU A 292 9.92 9.63 8.16
N ALA A 293 9.82 8.91 7.03
CA ALA A 293 10.97 8.26 6.41
C ALA A 293 12.04 9.25 5.99
N THR A 294 13.29 8.92 6.39
CA THR A 294 14.51 9.67 6.07
C THR A 294 15.38 8.93 5.08
N THR A 295 15.30 7.62 5.04
CA THR A 295 16.10 6.75 4.16
C THR A 295 15.19 5.94 3.26
N ILE A 296 15.52 5.90 1.97
CA ILE A 296 14.86 5.03 0.99
C ILE A 296 15.91 4.11 0.34
N VAL A 297 15.60 2.84 0.29
CA VAL A 297 16.44 1.80 -0.30
C VAL A 297 15.70 1.25 -1.52
N PHE A 298 16.34 1.31 -2.66
CA PHE A 298 15.83 0.77 -3.92
C PHE A 298 16.52 -0.54 -4.27
N ASP A 299 15.75 -1.56 -4.63
CA ASP A 299 16.30 -2.57 -5.51
C ASP A 299 16.53 -1.98 -6.91
N LYS A 300 17.51 -2.50 -7.65
CA LYS A 300 17.75 -2.05 -9.02
C LYS A 300 16.73 -2.66 -9.99
N THR A 301 16.69 -3.99 -10.04
CA THR A 301 15.99 -4.75 -11.08
C THR A 301 14.48 -4.72 -10.87
N GLY A 302 13.73 -4.36 -11.92
CA GLY A 302 12.26 -4.25 -11.82
C GLY A 302 11.75 -3.04 -11.03
N THR A 303 12.65 -2.27 -10.40
CA THR A 303 12.31 -1.07 -9.63
C THR A 303 12.86 0.18 -10.30
N LEU A 304 14.19 0.38 -10.31
CA LEU A 304 14.83 1.47 -11.06
C LEU A 304 14.93 1.18 -12.55
N THR A 305 14.82 -0.09 -12.92
CA THR A 305 14.77 -0.59 -14.31
C THR A 305 13.38 -1.14 -14.63
N LYS A 306 13.13 -1.36 -15.93
CA LYS A 306 11.85 -1.91 -16.39
C LYS A 306 11.77 -3.45 -16.30
N ALA A 307 12.83 -4.13 -15.84
CA ALA A 307 12.99 -5.59 -15.89
C ALA A 307 12.72 -6.18 -17.30
N MET A 308 13.04 -5.41 -18.33
CA MET A 308 12.92 -5.79 -19.74
C MET A 308 14.30 -5.70 -20.39
N PRO A 309 15.22 -6.62 -20.05
CA PRO A 309 16.57 -6.61 -20.60
C PRO A 309 16.53 -6.73 -22.12
N VAL A 310 17.44 -6.02 -22.78
CA VAL A 310 17.58 -6.02 -24.23
C VAL A 310 19.04 -6.28 -24.62
N VAL A 311 19.23 -7.02 -25.72
CA VAL A 311 20.57 -7.19 -26.30
C VAL A 311 21.00 -5.86 -26.92
N ARG A 312 22.11 -5.30 -26.42
CA ARG A 312 22.64 -4.01 -26.88
C ARG A 312 23.68 -4.19 -27.99
N SER A 313 24.58 -5.13 -27.79
CA SER A 313 25.64 -5.44 -28.76
C SER A 313 26.13 -6.88 -28.55
N ILE A 314 26.78 -7.40 -29.58
CA ILE A 314 27.49 -8.68 -29.54
C ILE A 314 28.95 -8.38 -29.84
N VAL A 315 29.83 -8.83 -28.95
CA VAL A 315 31.28 -8.81 -29.19
C VAL A 315 31.64 -10.19 -29.67
N ASN A 316 32.01 -10.29 -30.96
CA ASN A 316 32.22 -11.56 -31.66
C ASN A 316 33.72 -11.82 -31.84
N PHE A 317 34.18 -12.94 -31.36
CA PHE A 317 35.57 -13.39 -31.42
C PHE A 317 35.77 -14.54 -32.44
N SER A 318 34.71 -14.89 -33.18
CA SER A 318 34.73 -15.97 -34.20
C SER A 318 34.76 -15.40 -35.63
N ASP A 319 35.01 -16.26 -36.60
CA ASP A 319 34.93 -15.93 -38.03
C ASP A 319 33.48 -15.90 -38.56
N GLU A 320 32.51 -16.30 -37.74
CA GLU A 320 31.08 -16.34 -38.09
C GLU A 320 30.45 -14.95 -37.85
N SER A 321 29.25 -14.69 -38.38
CA SER A 321 28.60 -13.40 -38.24
C SER A 321 27.96 -13.22 -36.85
N ASP A 322 27.76 -11.97 -36.41
CA ASP A 322 27.03 -11.64 -35.16
C ASP A 322 25.61 -12.22 -35.17
N ASP A 323 24.95 -12.25 -36.34
CA ASP A 323 23.62 -12.82 -36.49
C ASP A 323 23.61 -14.34 -36.29
N GLU A 324 24.68 -15.03 -36.68
CA GLU A 324 24.84 -16.44 -36.41
C GLU A 324 25.09 -16.72 -34.94
N MET A 325 25.91 -15.92 -34.26
CA MET A 325 26.12 -16.01 -32.81
C MET A 325 24.82 -15.78 -32.05
N LEU A 326 24.04 -14.79 -32.46
CA LEU A 326 22.75 -14.50 -31.85
C LEU A 326 21.74 -15.62 -32.10
N ARG A 327 21.74 -16.22 -33.29
CA ARG A 327 20.88 -17.34 -33.65
C ARG A 327 21.17 -18.59 -32.80
N ILE A 328 22.45 -18.92 -32.63
CA ILE A 328 22.89 -20.04 -31.79
C ILE A 328 22.50 -19.78 -30.31
N ALA A 329 22.77 -18.60 -29.81
CA ALA A 329 22.42 -18.23 -28.46
C ALA A 329 20.89 -18.29 -28.21
N ALA A 330 20.08 -17.77 -29.13
CA ALA A 330 18.63 -17.81 -29.03
C ALA A 330 18.08 -19.24 -29.07
N CYS A 331 18.65 -20.12 -29.90
CA CYS A 331 18.28 -21.53 -29.98
C CYS A 331 18.48 -22.25 -28.63
N LEU A 332 19.56 -21.95 -27.91
CA LEU A 332 19.84 -22.57 -26.61
C LEU A 332 18.97 -21.95 -25.48
N GLU A 333 18.77 -20.64 -25.51
CA GLU A 333 18.06 -19.88 -24.47
C GLU A 333 16.52 -20.01 -24.58
N GLU A 334 15.97 -20.39 -25.74
CA GLU A 334 14.52 -20.49 -25.97
C GLU A 334 13.79 -21.41 -24.98
N HIS A 335 14.48 -22.43 -24.49
CA HIS A 335 13.90 -23.41 -23.57
C HIS A 335 13.91 -22.98 -22.11
N PHE A 336 14.51 -21.83 -21.79
CA PHE A 336 14.69 -21.38 -20.40
C PHE A 336 14.08 -19.99 -20.19
N PRO A 337 12.93 -19.90 -19.51
CA PRO A 337 12.15 -18.67 -19.39
C PRO A 337 12.70 -17.73 -18.31
N HIS A 338 13.97 -17.30 -18.40
CA HIS A 338 14.47 -16.21 -17.58
C HIS A 338 14.64 -14.91 -18.39
N SER A 339 14.74 -13.77 -17.71
CA SER A 339 14.68 -12.45 -18.36
C SER A 339 15.78 -12.22 -19.41
N MET A 340 17.00 -12.67 -19.14
CA MET A 340 18.12 -12.54 -20.08
C MET A 340 17.95 -13.45 -21.30
N ALA A 341 17.49 -14.68 -21.10
CA ALA A 341 17.16 -15.60 -22.20
C ALA A 341 16.11 -15.00 -23.14
N LYS A 342 15.04 -14.45 -22.55
CA LYS A 342 14.00 -13.75 -23.31
C LYS A 342 14.56 -12.59 -24.13
N ALA A 343 15.50 -11.81 -23.57
CA ALA A 343 16.15 -10.72 -24.31
C ALA A 343 16.89 -11.20 -25.55
N VAL A 344 17.62 -12.33 -25.45
CA VAL A 344 18.36 -12.94 -26.56
C VAL A 344 17.40 -13.45 -27.62
N VAL A 345 16.36 -14.19 -27.23
CA VAL A 345 15.34 -14.75 -28.14
C VAL A 345 14.58 -13.62 -28.85
N ASP A 346 14.16 -12.58 -28.12
CA ASP A 346 13.44 -11.43 -28.69
C ASP A 346 14.34 -10.63 -29.67
N ALA A 347 15.64 -10.51 -29.38
CA ALA A 347 16.58 -9.87 -30.29
C ALA A 347 16.75 -10.67 -31.60
N ALA A 348 16.86 -11.98 -31.52
CA ALA A 348 16.91 -12.85 -32.69
C ALA A 348 15.61 -12.75 -33.50
N ARG A 349 14.45 -12.79 -32.84
CA ARG A 349 13.14 -12.66 -33.49
C ARG A 349 12.96 -11.31 -34.21
N LYS A 350 13.38 -10.21 -33.59
CA LYS A 350 13.33 -8.87 -34.20
C LYS A 350 14.19 -8.77 -35.48
N LYS A 351 15.29 -9.51 -35.55
CA LYS A 351 16.13 -9.60 -36.74
C LYS A 351 15.64 -10.63 -37.79
N GLY A 352 14.55 -11.35 -37.52
CA GLY A 352 13.99 -12.36 -38.38
C GLY A 352 14.89 -13.62 -38.51
N LEU A 353 15.71 -13.88 -37.48
CA LEU A 353 16.57 -15.06 -37.43
C LEU A 353 15.73 -16.25 -36.98
N GLU A 354 15.11 -16.91 -37.99
CA GLU A 354 14.41 -18.16 -37.72
C GLU A 354 15.44 -19.29 -37.56
N HIS A 355 15.20 -20.19 -36.62
CA HIS A 355 16.00 -21.40 -36.43
C HIS A 355 15.08 -22.62 -36.37
N ALA A 356 15.48 -23.70 -37.07
CA ALA A 356 14.99 -25.03 -36.74
C ALA A 356 15.73 -25.50 -35.47
N GLU A 357 15.11 -26.32 -34.64
CA GLU A 357 15.81 -26.95 -33.50
C GLU A 357 17.08 -27.66 -34.00
N MET A 358 18.25 -27.08 -33.67
CA MET A 358 19.55 -27.54 -34.18
C MET A 358 20.37 -28.27 -33.13
N HIS A 359 19.87 -28.32 -31.90
CA HIS A 359 20.58 -28.89 -30.77
C HIS A 359 20.11 -30.31 -30.42
N SER A 360 21.01 -31.10 -29.87
CA SER A 360 20.71 -32.33 -29.18
C SER A 360 20.13 -32.01 -27.78
N LYS A 361 20.19 -32.91 -26.84
CA LYS A 361 19.68 -32.71 -25.49
C LYS A 361 20.36 -31.52 -24.80
N VAL A 362 19.58 -30.50 -24.41
CA VAL A 362 20.06 -29.35 -23.67
C VAL A 362 20.20 -29.72 -22.17
N ASN A 363 21.37 -29.50 -21.60
CA ASN A 363 21.64 -29.68 -20.19
C ASN A 363 21.67 -28.31 -19.51
N TYR A 364 20.67 -28.03 -18.66
CA TYR A 364 20.61 -26.82 -17.85
C TYR A 364 21.32 -27.05 -16.53
N ILE A 365 22.23 -26.15 -16.19
CA ILE A 365 22.90 -26.10 -14.88
C ILE A 365 22.37 -24.90 -14.13
N VAL A 366 21.55 -25.17 -13.10
CA VAL A 366 20.82 -24.16 -12.32
C VAL A 366 21.75 -23.05 -11.84
N ALA A 367 21.39 -21.79 -12.11
CA ALA A 367 22.10 -20.55 -11.77
C ALA A 367 23.47 -20.35 -12.45
N HIS A 368 23.90 -21.23 -13.35
CA HIS A 368 25.24 -21.16 -13.98
C HIS A 368 25.17 -20.94 -15.48
N GLY A 369 24.46 -21.78 -16.23
CA GLY A 369 24.38 -21.68 -17.68
C GLY A 369 23.81 -22.92 -18.37
N ILE A 370 23.97 -22.97 -19.69
CA ILE A 370 23.44 -24.00 -20.57
C ILE A 370 24.59 -24.66 -21.31
N SER A 371 24.56 -25.98 -21.41
CA SER A 371 25.48 -26.78 -22.25
C SER A 371 24.68 -27.65 -23.20
N SER A 372 25.04 -27.65 -24.47
CA SER A 372 24.42 -28.50 -25.50
C SER A 372 25.43 -28.85 -26.62
N GLU A 373 25.04 -29.72 -27.55
CA GLU A 373 25.76 -30.01 -28.78
C GLU A 373 24.98 -29.49 -29.98
N ILE A 374 25.65 -28.71 -30.84
CA ILE A 374 25.13 -28.20 -32.12
C ILE A 374 26.11 -28.57 -33.19
N ASP A 375 25.67 -29.31 -34.22
CA ASP A 375 26.51 -29.78 -35.33
C ASP A 375 27.79 -30.49 -34.85
N ASP A 376 27.65 -31.42 -33.89
CA ASP A 376 28.73 -32.20 -33.27
C ASP A 376 29.78 -31.33 -32.52
N ARG A 377 29.49 -30.05 -32.27
CA ARG A 377 30.33 -29.12 -31.47
C ARG A 377 29.68 -28.86 -30.09
N LYS A 378 30.48 -28.92 -29.03
CA LYS A 378 30.00 -28.55 -27.68
C LYS A 378 29.85 -27.05 -27.60
N VAL A 379 28.61 -26.58 -27.36
CA VAL A 379 28.28 -25.16 -27.15
C VAL A 379 27.86 -24.94 -25.70
N VAL A 380 28.47 -23.94 -25.04
CA VAL A 380 28.13 -23.55 -23.70
C VAL A 380 27.83 -22.04 -23.67
N ILE A 381 26.79 -21.66 -22.96
CA ILE A 381 26.39 -20.26 -22.79
C ILE A 381 26.03 -20.01 -21.31
N GLY A 382 26.50 -18.91 -20.74
CA GLY A 382 26.22 -18.63 -19.33
C GLY A 382 27.06 -17.50 -18.73
N SER A 383 27.15 -17.51 -17.39
CA SER A 383 27.90 -16.53 -16.61
C SER A 383 29.41 -16.65 -16.79
N TYR A 384 30.17 -15.63 -16.38
CA TYR A 384 31.63 -15.68 -16.34
C TYR A 384 32.16 -16.90 -15.57
N HIS A 385 31.61 -17.14 -14.38
CA HIS A 385 31.98 -18.27 -13.53
C HIS A 385 31.78 -19.60 -14.27
N PHE A 386 30.62 -19.79 -14.89
CA PHE A 386 30.30 -21.02 -15.62
C PHE A 386 31.27 -21.27 -16.77
N ILE A 387 31.55 -20.25 -17.59
CA ILE A 387 32.39 -20.42 -18.80
C ILE A 387 33.87 -20.60 -18.43
N PHE A 388 34.42 -19.83 -17.49
CA PHE A 388 35.85 -19.78 -17.22
C PHE A 388 36.30 -20.61 -16.02
N GLU A 389 35.45 -20.82 -15.03
CA GLU A 389 35.81 -21.55 -13.81
C GLU A 389 35.30 -23.01 -13.85
N ASP A 390 34.06 -23.23 -14.28
CA ASP A 390 33.46 -24.57 -14.33
C ASP A 390 33.88 -25.29 -15.63
N GLU A 391 33.60 -24.70 -16.79
CA GLU A 391 33.88 -25.31 -18.12
C GLU A 391 35.31 -25.06 -18.59
N LYS A 392 36.08 -24.18 -17.91
CA LYS A 392 37.50 -23.88 -18.18
C LYS A 392 37.81 -23.47 -19.63
N CYS A 393 36.86 -22.75 -20.24
CA CYS A 393 37.04 -22.23 -21.57
C CYS A 393 38.16 -21.17 -21.60
N ILE A 394 38.80 -21.01 -22.76
CA ILE A 394 39.91 -20.09 -22.95
C ILE A 394 39.53 -18.94 -23.88
N VAL A 395 40.18 -17.80 -23.69
CA VAL A 395 40.14 -16.65 -24.61
C VAL A 395 41.38 -16.70 -25.47
N ASP A 396 41.25 -16.67 -26.78
CA ASP A 396 42.39 -16.64 -27.70
C ASP A 396 43.22 -15.37 -27.50
N ASP A 397 44.54 -15.45 -27.65
CA ASP A 397 45.43 -14.33 -27.40
C ASP A 397 45.11 -13.09 -28.25
N SER A 398 44.58 -13.29 -29.46
CA SER A 398 44.10 -12.20 -30.33
C SER A 398 42.87 -11.47 -29.81
N ALA A 399 42.03 -12.13 -29.02
CA ALA A 399 40.78 -11.63 -28.49
C ALA A 399 40.94 -10.96 -27.08
N LYS A 400 42.08 -11.21 -26.41
CA LYS A 400 42.27 -10.72 -25.02
C LYS A 400 42.09 -9.23 -24.85
N ALA A 401 42.64 -8.42 -25.74
CA ALA A 401 42.59 -6.96 -25.65
C ALA A 401 41.15 -6.44 -25.79
N GLU A 402 40.32 -7.07 -26.61
CA GLU A 402 38.91 -6.69 -26.78
C GLU A 402 38.06 -7.23 -25.65
N PHE A 403 38.35 -8.43 -25.16
CA PHE A 403 37.72 -9.02 -23.98
C PHE A 403 37.96 -8.19 -22.70
N GLU A 404 39.18 -7.66 -22.50
CA GLU A 404 39.50 -6.79 -21.37
C GLU A 404 38.81 -5.41 -21.45
N ASN A 405 38.41 -4.99 -22.66
CA ASN A 405 37.74 -3.72 -22.94
C ASN A 405 36.24 -3.87 -23.20
N LEU A 406 35.60 -4.94 -22.69
CA LEU A 406 34.16 -5.09 -22.78
C LEU A 406 33.44 -3.88 -22.18
N LEU A 407 32.32 -3.49 -22.79
CA LEU A 407 31.55 -2.32 -22.41
C LEU A 407 31.13 -2.39 -20.94
N GLU A 408 31.50 -1.41 -20.16
CA GLU A 408 31.08 -1.29 -18.75
C GLU A 408 29.60 -0.91 -18.66
N GLY A 409 28.92 -1.41 -17.64
CA GLY A 409 27.50 -1.09 -17.37
C GLY A 409 26.49 -2.06 -17.99
N TYR A 410 26.94 -3.12 -18.64
CA TYR A 410 26.10 -4.18 -19.21
C TYR A 410 26.28 -5.50 -18.47
N SER A 411 25.24 -6.32 -18.44
CA SER A 411 25.35 -7.72 -18.06
C SER A 411 25.89 -8.50 -19.24
N HIS A 412 26.86 -9.37 -19.00
CA HIS A 412 27.52 -10.15 -20.05
C HIS A 412 27.09 -11.60 -20.00
N LEU A 413 26.61 -12.12 -21.13
CA LEU A 413 26.33 -13.50 -21.35
C LEU A 413 27.41 -14.06 -22.29
N TYR A 414 28.24 -14.98 -21.77
CA TYR A 414 29.39 -15.52 -22.48
C TYR A 414 29.01 -16.77 -23.21
N MET A 415 29.47 -16.94 -24.44
CA MET A 415 29.25 -18.13 -25.25
C MET A 415 30.59 -18.70 -25.74
N ALA A 416 30.78 -19.99 -25.52
CA ALA A 416 31.98 -20.70 -25.96
C ALA A 416 31.60 -21.95 -26.78
N ILE A 417 32.42 -22.25 -27.77
CA ILE A 417 32.30 -23.44 -28.62
C ILE A 417 33.62 -24.23 -28.53
N ASP A 418 33.51 -25.53 -28.27
CA ASP A 418 34.63 -26.45 -28.10
C ASP A 418 35.72 -25.92 -27.15
N GLY A 419 35.30 -25.28 -26.06
CA GLY A 419 36.19 -24.76 -25.01
C GLY A 419 36.86 -23.43 -25.35
N LYS A 420 36.48 -22.73 -26.42
CA LYS A 420 36.97 -21.41 -26.77
C LYS A 420 35.83 -20.38 -26.73
N LEU A 421 36.11 -19.20 -26.14
CA LEU A 421 35.17 -18.09 -26.18
C LEU A 421 34.97 -17.61 -27.61
N VAL A 422 33.71 -17.59 -28.08
CA VAL A 422 33.36 -17.17 -29.45
C VAL A 422 32.56 -15.88 -29.49
N ALA A 423 31.76 -15.59 -28.45
CA ALA A 423 31.01 -14.34 -28.38
C ALA A 423 30.71 -13.95 -26.95
N VAL A 424 30.52 -12.63 -26.73
CA VAL A 424 29.93 -12.06 -25.53
C VAL A 424 28.73 -11.21 -25.92
N ILE A 425 27.56 -11.59 -25.44
CA ILE A 425 26.33 -10.86 -25.67
C ILE A 425 26.16 -9.86 -24.52
N CYS A 426 26.21 -8.57 -24.85
CA CYS A 426 26.03 -7.49 -23.90
C CYS A 426 24.55 -7.17 -23.76
N ILE A 427 24.01 -7.35 -22.56
CA ILE A 427 22.59 -7.19 -22.24
C ILE A 427 22.44 -5.98 -21.33
N GLU A 428 21.59 -5.05 -21.71
CA GLU A 428 21.22 -3.88 -20.91
C GLU A 428 19.82 -4.10 -20.33
N ASP A 429 19.69 -3.87 -19.02
CA ASP A 429 18.38 -3.69 -18.40
C ASP A 429 18.14 -2.17 -18.30
N PRO A 430 17.30 -1.58 -19.19
CA PRO A 430 17.20 -0.15 -19.32
C PRO A 430 16.62 0.49 -18.05
N LEU A 431 17.28 1.54 -17.57
CA LEU A 431 16.77 2.39 -16.50
C LEU A 431 15.44 3.02 -16.93
N ARG A 432 14.55 3.21 -15.98
CA ARG A 432 13.36 4.05 -16.17
C ARG A 432 13.80 5.48 -16.45
N GLU A 433 13.19 6.12 -17.42
CA GLU A 433 13.56 7.48 -17.86
C GLU A 433 13.39 8.50 -16.73
N GLU A 434 12.36 8.30 -15.91
CA GLU A 434 12.04 9.15 -14.77
C GLU A 434 12.86 8.88 -13.51
N ALA A 435 13.69 7.82 -13.46
CA ALA A 435 14.33 7.36 -12.21
C ALA A 435 15.17 8.46 -11.54
N ALA A 436 16.00 9.16 -12.30
CA ALA A 436 16.86 10.22 -11.76
C ALA A 436 16.04 11.42 -11.24
N ASP A 437 15.00 11.83 -11.97
CA ASP A 437 14.13 12.92 -11.57
C ASP A 437 13.25 12.56 -10.37
N ALA A 438 12.72 11.36 -10.32
CA ALA A 438 11.96 10.85 -9.18
C ALA A 438 12.81 10.83 -7.90
N ILE A 439 14.07 10.37 -7.97
CA ILE A 439 15.01 10.40 -6.84
C ILE A 439 15.27 11.84 -6.38
N ARG A 440 15.46 12.78 -7.30
CA ARG A 440 15.64 14.19 -6.98
C ARG A 440 14.42 14.74 -6.24
N GLN A 441 13.21 14.49 -6.76
CA GLN A 441 11.97 14.96 -6.14
C GLN A 441 11.70 14.29 -4.78
N LEU A 442 12.07 13.02 -4.57
CA LEU A 442 12.01 12.37 -3.26
C LEU A 442 12.92 13.06 -2.24
N LYS A 443 14.13 13.46 -2.63
CA LYS A 443 15.04 14.25 -1.79
C LYS A 443 14.42 15.62 -1.44
N GLU A 444 13.82 16.30 -2.40
CA GLU A 444 13.09 17.55 -2.16
C GLU A 444 11.89 17.37 -1.23
N ALA A 445 11.22 16.20 -1.27
CA ALA A 445 10.11 15.86 -0.39
C ALA A 445 10.53 15.43 1.03
N GLY A 446 11.86 15.38 1.32
CA GLY A 446 12.39 15.17 2.67
C GLY A 446 13.12 13.85 2.90
N ILE A 447 13.40 13.06 1.86
CA ILE A 447 14.30 11.90 1.95
C ILE A 447 15.73 12.44 1.99
N THR A 448 16.50 12.07 3.01
CA THR A 448 17.87 12.56 3.23
C THR A 448 18.93 11.60 2.72
N LYS A 449 18.60 10.32 2.57
CA LYS A 449 19.52 9.28 2.11
C LYS A 449 18.80 8.34 1.14
N VAL A 450 19.37 8.21 -0.06
CA VAL A 450 18.89 7.28 -1.10
C VAL A 450 19.95 6.22 -1.35
N VAL A 451 19.58 4.96 -1.21
CA VAL A 451 20.47 3.80 -1.33
C VAL A 451 20.00 2.91 -2.47
N MET A 452 20.90 2.42 -3.29
CA MET A 452 20.62 1.39 -4.29
C MET A 452 21.29 0.07 -3.90
N MET A 453 20.57 -1.03 -4.01
CA MET A 453 21.10 -2.38 -3.82
C MET A 453 20.90 -3.21 -5.08
N THR A 454 21.91 -3.97 -5.45
CA THR A 454 21.87 -4.81 -6.65
C THR A 454 22.75 -6.06 -6.50
N GLY A 455 22.35 -7.14 -7.15
CA GLY A 455 23.19 -8.32 -7.34
C GLY A 455 24.26 -8.17 -8.45
N ASP A 456 24.26 -7.05 -9.18
CA ASP A 456 25.23 -6.80 -10.24
C ASP A 456 26.64 -6.57 -9.70
N SER A 457 27.62 -6.65 -10.63
CA SER A 457 29.01 -6.34 -10.34
C SER A 457 29.20 -4.90 -9.92
N GLU A 458 30.27 -4.65 -9.15
CA GLU A 458 30.66 -3.32 -8.67
C GLU A 458 30.74 -2.27 -9.80
N ARG A 459 31.28 -2.65 -10.95
CA ARG A 459 31.41 -1.75 -12.11
C ARG A 459 30.05 -1.29 -12.64
N THR A 460 29.13 -2.22 -12.80
CA THR A 460 27.77 -1.93 -13.28
C THR A 460 27.00 -1.07 -12.27
N ALA A 461 27.08 -1.43 -11.00
CA ALA A 461 26.42 -0.72 -9.92
C ALA A 461 26.88 0.75 -9.82
N ALA A 462 28.20 0.99 -9.90
CA ALA A 462 28.77 2.33 -9.83
C ALA A 462 28.27 3.25 -10.97
N VAL A 463 28.22 2.75 -12.21
CA VAL A 463 27.73 3.50 -13.37
C VAL A 463 26.26 3.90 -13.20
N ILE A 464 25.43 2.94 -12.79
CA ILE A 464 23.99 3.16 -12.58
C ILE A 464 23.76 4.13 -11.43
N ALA A 465 24.40 3.92 -10.29
CA ALA A 465 24.29 4.78 -9.10
C ALA A 465 24.58 6.26 -9.43
N LYS A 466 25.64 6.50 -10.19
CA LYS A 466 26.00 7.84 -10.66
C LYS A 466 24.94 8.42 -11.60
N ARG A 467 24.36 7.60 -12.49
CA ARG A 467 23.37 8.04 -13.48
C ARG A 467 22.04 8.41 -12.83
N VAL A 468 21.60 7.66 -11.82
CA VAL A 468 20.32 7.91 -11.12
C VAL A 468 20.47 8.90 -9.96
N GLY A 469 21.69 9.14 -9.45
CA GLY A 469 21.96 10.14 -8.41
C GLY A 469 21.64 9.67 -6.99
N VAL A 470 21.82 8.37 -6.69
CA VAL A 470 21.74 7.84 -5.33
C VAL A 470 22.94 8.26 -4.49
N ASP A 471 22.80 8.26 -3.16
CA ASP A 471 23.85 8.68 -2.23
C ASP A 471 24.83 7.56 -1.91
N GLU A 472 24.32 6.32 -1.83
CA GLU A 472 25.10 5.10 -1.59
C GLU A 472 24.60 3.98 -2.50
N TYR A 473 25.47 3.04 -2.81
CA TYR A 473 25.08 1.82 -3.50
C TYR A 473 25.85 0.60 -2.96
N TYR A 474 25.24 -0.56 -3.09
CA TYR A 474 25.82 -1.85 -2.71
C TYR A 474 25.65 -2.82 -3.88
N SER A 475 26.76 -3.40 -4.32
CA SER A 475 26.87 -4.39 -5.40
C SER A 475 26.96 -5.80 -4.86
N GLU A 476 26.69 -6.81 -5.69
CA GLU A 476 26.81 -8.24 -5.36
C GLU A 476 26.06 -8.65 -4.07
N VAL A 477 24.91 -7.99 -3.81
CA VAL A 477 24.13 -8.15 -2.57
C VAL A 477 23.15 -9.31 -2.73
N LEU A 478 23.18 -10.23 -1.77
CA LEU A 478 22.18 -11.29 -1.67
C LEU A 478 20.90 -10.78 -1.00
N PRO A 479 19.74 -11.44 -1.22
CA PRO A 479 18.47 -11.04 -0.60
C PRO A 479 18.52 -10.91 0.92
N GLU A 480 19.25 -11.78 1.60
CA GLU A 480 19.43 -11.78 3.06
C GLU A 480 20.25 -10.58 3.55
N ASP A 481 21.24 -10.14 2.75
CA ASP A 481 22.07 -8.98 3.08
C ASP A 481 21.29 -7.70 3.01
N LYS A 482 20.32 -7.58 2.08
CA LYS A 482 19.41 -6.44 1.97
C LYS A 482 18.61 -6.25 3.26
N ALA A 483 18.02 -7.33 3.79
CA ALA A 483 17.27 -7.30 5.04
C ALA A 483 18.16 -6.90 6.23
N SER A 484 19.37 -7.46 6.30
CA SER A 484 20.37 -7.16 7.35
C SER A 484 20.82 -5.71 7.33
N PHE A 485 20.99 -5.12 6.15
CA PHE A 485 21.30 -3.69 6.00
C PHE A 485 20.16 -2.82 6.54
N ILE A 486 18.93 -3.08 6.12
CA ILE A 486 17.75 -2.33 6.55
C ILE A 486 17.58 -2.41 8.08
N GLN A 487 17.78 -3.58 8.66
CA GLN A 487 17.71 -3.74 10.11
C GLN A 487 18.77 -2.89 10.82
N ARG A 488 20.01 -2.85 10.34
CA ARG A 488 21.07 -1.99 10.90
C ARG A 488 20.74 -0.50 10.80
N GLU A 489 20.22 -0.04 9.67
CA GLU A 489 19.79 1.36 9.51
C GLU A 489 18.68 1.71 10.52
N ARG A 490 17.73 0.81 10.75
CA ARG A 490 16.67 0.99 11.76
C ARG A 490 17.23 1.01 13.19
N GLU A 491 18.15 0.14 13.52
CA GLU A 491 18.84 0.13 14.83
C GLU A 491 19.62 1.43 15.08
N ASN A 492 20.14 2.05 14.02
CA ASN A 492 20.77 3.37 14.06
C ASN A 492 19.75 4.53 14.13
N GLY A 493 18.45 4.22 14.20
CA GLY A 493 17.37 5.21 14.35
C GLY A 493 16.84 5.78 13.04
N ALA A 494 17.27 5.28 11.88
CA ALA A 494 16.73 5.70 10.59
C ALA A 494 15.30 5.16 10.40
N LYS A 495 14.44 5.97 9.81
CA LYS A 495 13.13 5.54 9.32
C LYS A 495 13.28 5.16 7.84
N THR A 496 13.14 3.87 7.56
CA THR A 496 13.49 3.28 6.26
C THR A 496 12.26 2.90 5.44
N ILE A 497 12.32 3.21 4.15
CA ILE A 497 11.45 2.65 3.12
C ILE A 497 12.29 1.68 2.29
N MET A 498 11.79 0.46 2.03
CA MET A 498 12.33 -0.44 1.02
C MET A 498 11.40 -0.47 -0.18
N VAL A 499 11.96 -0.31 -1.38
CA VAL A 499 11.23 -0.35 -2.65
C VAL A 499 11.81 -1.48 -3.51
N GLY A 500 10.96 -2.42 -3.90
CA GLY A 500 11.36 -3.60 -4.70
C GLY A 500 10.25 -4.13 -5.57
N ASP A 501 10.53 -5.19 -6.33
CA ASP A 501 9.55 -5.91 -7.15
C ASP A 501 8.70 -6.92 -6.34
N GLY A 502 9.10 -7.22 -5.13
CA GLY A 502 8.38 -8.01 -4.13
C GLY A 502 8.66 -9.50 -4.11
N ILE A 503 9.19 -10.10 -5.16
CA ILE A 503 9.43 -11.56 -5.20
C ILE A 503 10.75 -11.89 -4.47
N ASN A 504 11.84 -11.27 -4.90
CA ASN A 504 13.17 -11.51 -4.34
C ASN A 504 13.46 -10.67 -3.08
N ASP A 505 12.71 -9.59 -2.89
CA ASP A 505 12.94 -8.59 -1.85
C ASP A 505 12.04 -8.76 -0.62
N SER A 506 11.25 -9.83 -0.55
CA SER A 506 10.30 -10.09 0.55
C SER A 506 10.89 -9.94 1.94
N PRO A 507 12.09 -10.48 2.26
CA PRO A 507 12.71 -10.29 3.57
C PRO A 507 13.08 -8.83 3.83
N ALA A 508 13.55 -8.11 2.82
CA ALA A 508 13.94 -6.70 2.92
C ALA A 508 12.72 -5.78 3.07
N LEU A 509 11.64 -6.02 2.31
CA LEU A 509 10.36 -5.32 2.43
C LEU A 509 9.79 -5.45 3.84
N SER A 510 9.79 -6.67 4.41
CA SER A 510 9.32 -6.94 5.77
C SER A 510 10.21 -6.34 6.85
N ALA A 511 11.51 -6.19 6.61
CA ALA A 511 12.46 -5.63 7.56
C ALA A 511 12.36 -4.10 7.66
N ALA A 512 11.87 -3.40 6.64
CA ALA A 512 11.74 -1.95 6.59
C ALA A 512 10.65 -1.41 7.55
N ASN A 513 10.62 -0.09 7.76
CA ASN A 513 9.47 0.55 8.42
C ASN A 513 8.25 0.56 7.49
N VAL A 514 8.52 0.65 6.19
CA VAL A 514 7.52 0.50 5.12
C VAL A 514 8.14 -0.26 3.96
N GLY A 515 7.55 -1.37 3.59
CA GLY A 515 7.83 -2.09 2.35
C GLY A 515 6.90 -1.63 1.24
N ILE A 516 7.47 -1.16 0.12
CA ILE A 516 6.73 -0.71 -1.06
C ILE A 516 7.05 -1.62 -2.23
N ALA A 517 6.04 -2.26 -2.80
CA ALA A 517 6.19 -3.00 -4.04
C ALA A 517 5.74 -2.16 -5.23
N ILE A 518 6.60 -2.10 -6.26
CA ILE A 518 6.25 -1.55 -7.57
C ILE A 518 6.07 -2.75 -8.50
N SER A 519 4.85 -3.04 -8.89
CA SER A 519 4.60 -4.18 -9.76
C SER A 519 3.26 -4.08 -10.46
N ASP A 520 3.31 -4.23 -11.77
CA ASP A 520 2.13 -4.32 -12.62
C ASP A 520 1.48 -5.72 -12.62
N GLY A 521 2.04 -6.70 -11.90
CA GLY A 521 1.55 -8.07 -12.03
C GLY A 521 1.86 -9.10 -10.94
N ALA A 522 2.80 -8.87 -10.03
CA ALA A 522 3.11 -9.89 -9.02
C ALA A 522 2.15 -9.76 -7.82
N GLU A 523 1.13 -10.61 -7.77
CA GLU A 523 0.16 -10.67 -6.66
C GLU A 523 0.85 -10.98 -5.33
N LEU A 524 1.95 -11.75 -5.34
CA LEU A 524 2.76 -12.03 -4.16
C LEU A 524 3.37 -10.75 -3.56
N ALA A 525 3.83 -9.83 -4.41
CA ALA A 525 4.35 -8.54 -3.96
C ALA A 525 3.29 -7.72 -3.23
N ARG A 526 2.03 -7.76 -3.71
CA ARG A 526 0.90 -7.09 -3.08
C ARG A 526 0.57 -7.65 -1.70
N GLU A 527 0.78 -8.94 -1.48
CA GLU A 527 0.48 -9.57 -0.19
C GLU A 527 1.54 -9.25 0.86
N ILE A 528 2.80 -9.19 0.49
CA ILE A 528 3.92 -8.97 1.42
C ILE A 528 4.14 -7.49 1.72
N ALA A 529 4.08 -6.62 0.71
CA ALA A 529 4.33 -5.20 0.87
C ALA A 529 3.23 -4.50 1.67
N ASP A 530 3.61 -3.47 2.42
CA ASP A 530 2.71 -2.60 3.17
C ASP A 530 1.96 -1.61 2.26
N ILE A 531 2.62 -1.23 1.18
CA ILE A 531 2.09 -0.35 0.12
C ILE A 531 2.44 -0.96 -1.23
N THR A 532 1.48 -0.94 -2.16
CA THR A 532 1.70 -1.40 -3.52
C THR A 532 1.39 -0.27 -4.50
N ILE A 533 2.28 -0.06 -5.46
CA ILE A 533 2.11 0.90 -6.54
C ILE A 533 1.86 0.10 -7.82
N GLY A 534 0.64 0.24 -8.38
CA GLY A 534 0.22 -0.45 -9.60
C GLY A 534 0.60 0.28 -10.89
N ALA A 535 1.13 1.49 -10.79
CA ALA A 535 1.56 2.27 -11.93
C ALA A 535 2.98 1.89 -12.37
N ASP A 536 3.21 1.84 -13.67
CA ASP A 536 4.55 1.64 -14.25
C ASP A 536 5.37 2.95 -14.24
N ASN A 537 5.34 3.66 -13.09
CA ASN A 537 5.93 4.99 -12.98
C ASN A 537 6.44 5.28 -11.55
N LEU A 538 7.70 5.68 -11.44
CA LEU A 538 8.32 6.04 -10.15
C LEU A 538 7.81 7.37 -9.56
N TYR A 539 7.13 8.22 -10.34
CA TYR A 539 6.55 9.45 -9.82
C TYR A 539 5.45 9.19 -8.79
N GLU A 540 4.83 8.01 -8.79
CA GLU A 540 3.83 7.67 -7.76
C GLU A 540 4.45 7.48 -6.36
N LEU A 541 5.75 7.15 -6.27
CA LEU A 541 6.49 7.21 -5.00
C LEU A 541 6.61 8.65 -4.48
N VAL A 542 6.84 9.59 -5.39
CA VAL A 542 6.91 11.02 -5.06
C VAL A 542 5.54 11.51 -4.61
N THR A 543 4.49 11.12 -5.34
CA THR A 543 3.08 11.40 -4.99
C THR A 543 2.75 10.87 -3.61
N LEU A 544 3.09 9.62 -3.32
CA LEU A 544 2.89 8.99 -2.01
C LEU A 544 3.61 9.76 -0.89
N LYS A 545 4.87 10.13 -1.09
CA LYS A 545 5.64 10.90 -0.09
C LYS A 545 5.05 12.28 0.16
N LYS A 546 4.68 13.01 -0.90
CA LYS A 546 4.02 14.32 -0.80
C LYS A 546 2.67 14.20 -0.10
N LEU A 547 1.86 13.20 -0.47
CA LEU A 547 0.55 12.93 0.13
C LEU A 547 0.67 12.62 1.63
N SER A 548 1.61 11.75 2.01
CA SER A 548 1.90 11.41 3.40
C SER A 548 2.34 12.63 4.22
N ASN A 549 3.20 13.48 3.66
CA ASN A 549 3.61 14.73 4.30
C ASN A 549 2.42 15.69 4.49
N ARG A 550 1.53 15.79 3.52
CA ARG A 550 0.31 16.61 3.59
C ARG A 550 -0.69 16.06 4.59
N LEU A 551 -0.82 14.73 4.68
CA LEU A 551 -1.63 14.07 5.71
C LEU A 551 -1.19 14.49 7.11
N MET A 552 0.10 14.42 7.43
CA MET A 552 0.62 14.80 8.75
C MET A 552 0.39 16.29 9.06
N LYS A 553 0.59 17.16 8.06
CA LYS A 553 0.27 18.59 8.21
C LYS A 553 -1.23 18.83 8.44
N ARG A 554 -2.11 18.10 7.79
CA ARG A 554 -3.56 18.19 7.98
C ARG A 554 -3.96 17.71 9.38
N ILE A 555 -3.39 16.60 9.85
CA ILE A 555 -3.60 16.07 11.21
C ILE A 555 -3.20 17.12 12.25
N ASP A 556 -2.01 17.72 12.14
CA ASP A 556 -1.53 18.76 13.06
C ASP A 556 -2.41 20.03 13.01
N SER A 557 -2.81 20.45 11.81
CA SER A 557 -3.72 21.58 11.63
C SER A 557 -5.10 21.32 12.27
N ASN A 558 -5.66 20.13 12.08
CA ASN A 558 -6.92 19.73 12.71
C ASN A 558 -6.80 19.74 14.23
N TYR A 559 -5.72 19.16 14.77
CA TYR A 559 -5.45 19.16 16.20
C TYR A 559 -5.42 20.59 16.78
N ARG A 560 -4.63 21.50 16.18
CA ARG A 560 -4.52 22.90 16.61
C ARG A 560 -5.87 23.62 16.52
N SER A 561 -6.63 23.37 15.46
CA SER A 561 -7.96 23.98 15.28
C SER A 561 -8.95 23.50 16.35
N ILE A 562 -8.99 22.19 16.64
CA ILE A 562 -9.85 21.61 17.68
C ILE A 562 -9.50 22.20 19.05
N VAL A 563 -8.21 22.22 19.41
CA VAL A 563 -7.76 22.78 20.70
C VAL A 563 -8.07 24.26 20.78
N GLY A 564 -7.80 25.04 19.76
CA GLY A 564 -8.02 26.50 19.74
C GLY A 564 -9.50 26.85 19.85
N ILE A 565 -10.36 26.26 19.03
CA ILE A 565 -11.81 26.54 19.04
C ILE A 565 -12.44 26.12 20.38
N ASN A 566 -12.14 24.89 20.84
CA ASN A 566 -12.74 24.39 22.09
C ASN A 566 -12.28 25.18 23.31
N SER A 567 -11.00 25.54 23.38
CA SER A 567 -10.50 26.43 24.46
C SER A 567 -11.18 27.80 24.44
N GLY A 568 -11.39 28.38 23.24
CA GLY A 568 -12.12 29.63 23.09
C GLY A 568 -13.58 29.52 23.54
N LEU A 569 -14.27 28.43 23.17
CA LEU A 569 -15.66 28.18 23.59
C LEU A 569 -15.79 27.99 25.11
N ILE A 570 -14.86 27.23 25.73
CA ILE A 570 -14.81 27.08 27.19
C ILE A 570 -14.59 28.45 27.86
N GLY A 571 -13.63 29.24 27.40
CA GLY A 571 -13.36 30.56 27.91
C GLY A 571 -14.60 31.47 27.84
N ALA A 572 -15.24 31.56 26.66
CA ALA A 572 -16.45 32.34 26.45
C ALA A 572 -17.61 31.91 27.39
N GLY A 573 -17.76 30.60 27.61
CA GLY A 573 -18.76 30.04 28.50
C GLY A 573 -18.47 30.35 29.98
N VAL A 574 -17.22 30.24 30.43
CA VAL A 574 -16.80 30.57 31.82
C VAL A 574 -16.98 32.05 32.13
N PHE A 575 -16.63 32.94 31.18
CA PHE A 575 -16.90 34.38 31.32
C PHE A 575 -18.39 34.74 31.21
N GLY A 576 -19.24 33.79 30.77
CA GLY A 576 -20.68 33.99 30.63
C GLY A 576 -21.09 34.76 29.38
N LEU A 577 -20.21 34.83 28.37
CA LEU A 577 -20.48 35.49 27.08
C LEU A 577 -21.47 34.70 26.25
N ILE A 578 -21.44 33.37 26.35
CA ILE A 578 -22.34 32.45 25.64
C ILE A 578 -22.96 31.43 26.59
N PRO A 579 -24.23 31.03 26.38
CA PRO A 579 -24.85 29.97 27.17
C PRO A 579 -24.30 28.58 26.78
N PRO A 580 -24.34 27.57 27.68
CA PRO A 580 -23.82 26.23 27.45
C PRO A 580 -24.37 25.54 26.20
N THR A 581 -25.65 25.72 25.89
CA THR A 581 -26.31 25.16 24.71
C THR A 581 -25.77 25.76 23.41
N THR A 582 -25.45 27.04 23.39
CA THR A 582 -24.83 27.74 22.25
C THR A 582 -23.38 27.29 22.08
N SER A 583 -22.65 27.13 23.20
CA SER A 583 -21.30 26.59 23.18
C SER A 583 -21.26 25.17 22.57
N ALA A 584 -22.15 24.27 23.02
CA ALA A 584 -22.28 22.93 22.44
C ALA A 584 -22.68 22.93 20.96
N MET A 585 -23.54 23.88 20.55
CA MET A 585 -23.90 24.03 19.14
C MET A 585 -22.70 24.41 18.26
N PHE A 586 -21.92 25.43 18.70
CA PHE A 586 -20.71 25.84 17.97
C PHE A 586 -19.65 24.76 17.98
N HIS A 587 -19.48 24.00 19.06
CA HIS A 587 -18.62 22.85 19.14
C HIS A 587 -18.98 21.82 18.07
N ASN A 588 -20.25 21.41 17.94
CA ASN A 588 -20.69 20.46 16.92
C ASN A 588 -20.54 21.00 15.50
N ILE A 589 -20.80 22.28 15.26
CA ILE A 589 -20.60 22.93 13.95
C ILE A 589 -19.10 22.93 13.59
N SER A 590 -18.23 23.27 14.53
CA SER A 590 -16.78 23.28 14.27
C SER A 590 -16.24 21.88 14.02
N THR A 591 -16.69 20.87 14.79
CA THR A 591 -16.35 19.47 14.58
C THR A 591 -16.75 19.01 13.18
N LEU A 592 -18.00 19.29 12.77
CA LEU A 592 -18.47 18.98 11.42
C LEU A 592 -17.63 19.70 10.34
N GLY A 593 -17.34 20.99 10.54
CA GLY A 593 -16.54 21.78 9.59
C GLY A 593 -15.13 21.23 9.41
N ILE A 594 -14.46 20.87 10.51
CA ILE A 594 -13.12 20.25 10.49
C ILE A 594 -13.18 18.90 9.80
N THR A 595 -14.18 18.08 10.12
CA THR A 595 -14.34 16.74 9.52
C THR A 595 -14.61 16.82 8.02
N LEU A 596 -15.51 17.70 7.58
CA LEU A 596 -15.77 17.94 6.15
C LEU A 596 -14.53 18.47 5.40
N ASN A 597 -13.75 19.32 6.07
CA ASN A 597 -12.47 19.77 5.49
C ASN A 597 -11.45 18.62 5.40
N SER A 598 -11.48 17.67 6.32
CA SER A 598 -10.63 16.47 6.33
C SER A 598 -10.96 15.49 5.19
N MET A 599 -12.16 15.54 4.62
CA MET A 599 -12.59 14.72 3.48
C MET A 599 -12.12 15.25 2.13
N LYS A 600 -11.59 16.48 2.08
CA LYS A 600 -11.08 17.07 0.84
C LYS A 600 -9.73 16.50 0.49
N ASN A 601 -9.42 16.43 -0.80
CA ASN A 601 -8.11 16.03 -1.30
C ASN A 601 -7.00 16.87 -0.64
N LEU A 602 -5.88 16.21 -0.41
CA LEU A 602 -4.71 16.77 0.28
C LEU A 602 -3.74 17.42 -0.70
N LEU A 603 -3.58 16.82 -1.90
CA LEU A 603 -2.72 17.33 -2.95
C LEU A 603 -3.52 18.26 -3.88
N PRO A 604 -3.07 19.50 -4.09
CA PRO A 604 -3.58 20.32 -5.18
C PRO A 604 -3.07 19.76 -6.53
N GLU A 605 -3.87 19.82 -7.57
CA GLU A 605 -3.53 19.33 -8.93
C GLU A 605 -2.19 19.88 -9.46
N GLN A 606 -1.77 21.05 -9.00
CA GLN A 606 -0.51 21.69 -9.40
C GLN A 606 0.74 21.08 -8.76
N GLU A 607 0.61 20.28 -7.70
CA GLU A 607 1.73 19.63 -6.99
C GLU A 607 1.95 18.18 -7.44
N LEU A 608 1.08 17.66 -8.31
CA LEU A 608 1.29 16.37 -8.94
C LEU A 608 2.52 16.42 -9.84
N PRO A 609 3.37 15.38 -9.87
CA PRO A 609 4.49 15.31 -10.78
C PRO A 609 3.96 15.47 -12.21
N GLN A 610 4.43 16.48 -12.93
CA GLN A 610 4.11 16.62 -14.35
C GLN A 610 5.03 15.67 -15.09
N VAL A 611 4.45 14.71 -15.79
CA VAL A 611 5.16 13.95 -16.81
C VAL A 611 5.46 14.97 -17.93
N GLU A 612 6.71 15.43 -18.02
CA GLU A 612 7.13 16.15 -19.23
C GLU A 612 7.02 15.15 -20.38
N GLU A 613 5.97 15.29 -21.18
CA GLU A 613 5.90 14.68 -22.51
C GLU A 613 7.07 15.25 -23.31
N HIS A 614 8.21 14.58 -23.25
CA HIS A 614 9.22 14.79 -24.27
C HIS A 614 8.63 14.32 -25.59
N CYS A 615 8.06 15.27 -26.34
CA CYS A 615 7.76 15.09 -27.74
C CYS A 615 8.99 14.48 -28.40
N GLN A 616 8.83 13.26 -28.89
CA GLN A 616 9.73 12.65 -29.84
C GLN A 616 9.70 13.51 -31.12
N GLU A 617 10.62 14.47 -31.21
CA GLU A 617 11.10 14.98 -32.47
C GLU A 617 12.55 14.47 -32.63
N ALA A 618 12.69 13.36 -33.37
CA ALA A 618 13.72 13.12 -34.37
C ALA A 618 13.64 11.67 -34.87
#